data_1d5e9c2706400472447b715dd3556726
#
_entry.id   1d5e9c2706400472447b715dd3556726
#
_cell.length_a   1.000
_cell.length_b   1.000
_cell.length_c   1.000
_cell.angle_alpha   90.00
_cell.angle_beta   90.00
_cell.angle_gamma   90.00
#
_symmetry.space_group_name_H-M   'P 1'
#
loop_
_entity.id
_entity.type
_entity.pdbx_description
1 polymer ?
#
loop_
_entity_poly.entity_id
_entity_poly.type
_entity_poly.pdbx_seq_one_letter_code
_entity_poly.pdbx_strand_id
1 'polypeptide(L)'
;RYPAFGNLVPRDVASRAAKERCDAGFGVNKTGEAVYLDFASSIIRYGKEQALVNGQDENNVELVQKLGKEIIKKKYGNLFQMYEKIVDQNPYETPMMIYPAVHYTMGGIWVDYNLMTTVPGLYAIGEANFSDHGANRLGASALMQGLADGYFVLPYTIGDYLSKEISTGPISNDTEEFIKAVSYTHLRAHETDRY
;
A
#
# COMPACT_ATOMS: atom_id res chain seq x y z
N ARG A 1 17.98 17.00 -2.44
CA ARG A 1 18.95 15.89 -2.40
C ARG A 1 19.03 15.13 -3.72
N TYR A 2 17.96 15.12 -4.50
CA TYR A 2 17.87 14.43 -5.80
C TYR A 2 17.26 15.35 -6.87
N PRO A 3 17.93 16.46 -7.20
CA PRO A 3 17.35 17.51 -8.06
C PRO A 3 17.06 17.03 -9.48
N ALA A 4 17.77 16.02 -9.98
CA ALA A 4 17.56 15.48 -11.32
C ALA A 4 16.19 14.80 -11.49
N PHE A 5 15.59 14.28 -10.40
CA PHE A 5 14.31 13.59 -10.42
C PHE A 5 13.12 14.49 -10.00
N GLY A 6 13.40 15.61 -9.32
CA GLY A 6 12.36 16.48 -8.78
C GLY A 6 11.35 15.72 -7.93
N ASN A 7 10.06 15.88 -8.26
CA ASN A 7 8.95 15.17 -7.59
C ASN A 7 8.77 13.73 -8.07
N LEU A 8 9.53 13.27 -9.05
CA LEU A 8 9.45 11.93 -9.62
C LEU A 8 10.53 10.99 -9.08
N VAL A 9 11.15 11.33 -7.95
CA VAL A 9 12.11 10.46 -7.30
C VAL A 9 11.47 9.10 -6.97
N PRO A 10 12.17 7.97 -7.18
CA PRO A 10 11.67 6.65 -6.81
C PRO A 10 11.27 6.58 -5.34
N ARG A 11 10.17 5.90 -5.03
CA ARG A 11 9.60 5.87 -3.67
C ARG A 11 10.53 5.30 -2.62
N ASP A 12 11.32 4.30 -2.95
CA ASP A 12 12.32 3.72 -2.06
C ASP A 12 13.42 4.74 -1.70
N VAL A 13 13.85 5.55 -2.66
CA VAL A 13 14.82 6.62 -2.45
C VAL A 13 14.23 7.72 -1.56
N ALA A 14 13.00 8.15 -1.82
CA ALA A 14 12.30 9.14 -1.01
C ALA A 14 12.08 8.64 0.43
N SER A 15 11.65 7.39 0.60
CA SER A 15 11.43 6.77 1.91
C SER A 15 12.71 6.68 2.73
N ARG A 16 13.82 6.23 2.13
CA ARG A 16 15.13 6.20 2.81
C ARG A 16 15.59 7.60 3.20
N ALA A 17 15.46 8.57 2.30
CA ALA A 17 15.84 9.94 2.59
C ALA A 17 15.01 10.54 3.74
N ALA A 18 13.71 10.26 3.80
CA ALA A 18 12.86 10.69 4.90
C ALA A 18 13.28 10.04 6.23
N LYS A 19 13.53 8.72 6.22
CA LYS A 19 14.00 8.01 7.41
C LYS A 19 15.35 8.54 7.90
N GLU A 20 16.32 8.70 7.01
CA GLU A 20 17.63 9.27 7.36
C GLU A 20 17.53 10.66 8.00
N ARG A 21 16.57 11.49 7.55
CA ARG A 21 16.32 12.81 8.16
C ARG A 21 15.78 12.68 9.58
N CYS A 22 14.86 11.78 9.82
CA CYS A 22 14.33 11.52 11.16
C CYS A 22 15.42 10.94 12.08
N ASP A 23 16.17 9.94 11.63
CA ASP A 23 17.26 9.31 12.39
C ASP A 23 18.38 10.31 12.74
N ALA A 24 18.62 11.31 11.89
CA ALA A 24 19.56 12.38 12.14
C ALA A 24 19.04 13.50 13.06
N GLY A 25 17.84 13.36 13.62
CA GLY A 25 17.23 14.32 14.54
C GLY A 25 16.58 15.54 13.87
N PHE A 26 16.36 15.49 12.54
CA PHE A 26 15.69 16.56 11.78
C PHE A 26 14.24 16.23 11.46
N GLY A 27 13.69 15.21 12.07
CA GLY A 27 12.28 14.88 11.96
C GLY A 27 11.40 15.95 12.60
N VAL A 28 10.18 16.08 12.10
CA VAL A 28 9.17 16.98 12.65
C VAL A 28 8.22 16.19 13.54
N ASN A 29 7.29 16.86 14.20
CA ASN A 29 6.38 16.44 15.25
C ASN A 29 7.05 16.23 16.62
N LYS A 30 6.23 15.82 17.61
CA LYS A 30 6.69 15.65 18.99
C LYS A 30 7.71 14.52 19.17
N THR A 31 7.63 13.49 18.31
CA THR A 31 8.54 12.32 18.35
C THR A 31 9.75 12.47 17.45
N GLY A 32 9.76 13.47 16.54
CA GLY A 32 10.82 13.62 15.55
C GLY A 32 10.78 12.57 14.42
N GLU A 33 9.69 11.83 14.29
CA GLU A 33 9.55 10.70 13.37
C GLU A 33 8.72 11.00 12.13
N ALA A 34 8.63 12.26 11.71
CA ALA A 34 7.90 12.64 10.52
C ALA A 34 8.70 13.61 9.65
N VAL A 35 8.33 13.73 8.39
CA VAL A 35 8.76 14.77 7.46
C VAL A 35 7.52 15.42 6.84
N TYR A 36 7.66 16.68 6.42
CA TYR A 36 6.56 17.38 5.76
C TYR A 36 6.48 17.01 4.28
N LEU A 37 5.25 16.78 3.81
CA LEU A 37 4.91 16.71 2.40
C LEU A 37 4.50 18.10 1.93
N ASP A 38 5.36 18.76 1.16
CA ASP A 38 5.16 20.14 0.73
C ASP A 38 4.26 20.24 -0.49
N PHE A 39 3.06 20.79 -0.28
CA PHE A 39 2.16 21.20 -1.36
C PHE A 39 2.18 22.72 -1.63
N ALA A 40 2.79 23.53 -0.76
CA ALA A 40 2.80 24.98 -0.91
C ALA A 40 3.54 25.40 -2.19
N SER A 41 4.71 24.83 -2.45
CA SER A 41 5.45 25.06 -3.70
C SER A 41 4.65 24.65 -4.92
N SER A 42 3.91 23.54 -4.84
CA SER A 42 3.07 23.05 -5.94
C SER A 42 1.86 23.96 -6.16
N ILE A 43 1.25 24.50 -5.14
CA ILE A 43 0.14 25.47 -5.22
C ILE A 43 0.62 26.71 -6.00
N ILE A 44 1.76 27.26 -5.62
CA ILE A 44 2.32 28.44 -6.28
C ILE A 44 2.62 28.14 -7.75
N ARG A 45 3.27 27.03 -8.04
CA ARG A 45 3.63 26.64 -9.40
C ARG A 45 2.37 26.47 -10.30
N TYR A 46 1.42 25.67 -9.88
CA TYR A 46 0.18 25.45 -10.64
C TYR A 46 -0.65 26.71 -10.78
N GLY A 47 -0.66 27.57 -9.75
CA GLY A 47 -1.35 28.85 -9.81
C GLY A 47 -0.75 29.79 -10.84
N LYS A 48 0.57 29.89 -10.92
CA LYS A 48 1.28 30.67 -11.95
C LYS A 48 1.02 30.14 -13.34
N GLU A 49 1.18 28.83 -13.55
CA GLU A 49 0.90 28.18 -14.83
C GLU A 49 -0.53 28.47 -15.31
N GLN A 50 -1.51 28.39 -14.42
CA GLN A 50 -2.91 28.64 -14.75
C GLN A 50 -3.20 30.13 -14.99
N ALA A 51 -2.57 31.03 -14.24
CA ALA A 51 -2.70 32.46 -14.45
C ALA A 51 -2.20 32.85 -15.88
N LEU A 52 -1.04 32.31 -16.28
CA LEU A 52 -0.51 32.51 -17.64
C LEU A 52 -1.46 31.99 -18.70
N VAL A 53 -2.00 30.78 -18.55
CA VAL A 53 -2.98 30.20 -19.50
C VAL A 53 -4.23 31.07 -19.64
N ASN A 54 -4.67 31.67 -18.52
CA ASN A 54 -5.84 32.54 -18.48
C ASN A 54 -5.55 34.00 -18.96
N GLY A 55 -4.29 34.34 -19.27
CA GLY A 55 -3.89 35.70 -19.57
C GLY A 55 -3.97 36.66 -18.40
N GLN A 56 -3.82 36.14 -17.20
CA GLN A 56 -3.87 36.89 -15.93
C GLN A 56 -2.46 37.15 -15.36
N ASP A 57 -2.34 38.07 -14.42
CA ASP A 57 -1.04 38.39 -13.82
C ASP A 57 -0.54 37.26 -12.89
N GLU A 58 0.54 36.61 -13.32
CA GLU A 58 1.23 35.53 -12.57
C GLU A 58 1.93 36.01 -11.30
N ASN A 59 2.11 37.34 -11.12
CA ASN A 59 2.70 37.94 -9.94
C ASN A 59 1.68 38.33 -8.88
N ASN A 60 0.40 38.25 -9.18
CA ASN A 60 -0.67 38.46 -8.22
C ASN A 60 -0.76 37.26 -7.27
N VAL A 61 -0.19 37.41 -6.08
CA VAL A 61 -0.04 36.33 -5.08
C VAL A 61 -1.39 35.72 -4.67
N GLU A 62 -2.41 36.54 -4.44
CA GLU A 62 -3.75 36.06 -4.04
C GLU A 62 -4.40 35.25 -5.15
N LEU A 63 -4.34 35.74 -6.38
CA LEU A 63 -4.86 35.02 -7.54
C LEU A 63 -4.14 33.69 -7.76
N VAL A 64 -2.81 33.70 -7.71
CA VAL A 64 -1.97 32.50 -7.85
C VAL A 64 -2.29 31.46 -6.79
N GLN A 65 -2.41 31.87 -5.54
CA GLN A 65 -2.77 30.96 -4.46
C GLN A 65 -4.18 30.38 -4.65
N LYS A 66 -5.14 31.19 -5.04
CA LYS A 66 -6.52 30.73 -5.29
C LYS A 66 -6.55 29.70 -6.42
N LEU A 67 -6.00 30.01 -7.57
CA LEU A 67 -5.96 29.12 -8.72
C LEU A 67 -5.21 27.81 -8.40
N GLY A 68 -4.06 27.93 -7.73
CA GLY A 68 -3.28 26.76 -7.32
C GLY A 68 -4.03 25.86 -6.34
N LYS A 69 -4.72 26.42 -5.37
CA LYS A 69 -5.54 25.64 -4.41
C LYS A 69 -6.70 24.93 -5.15
N GLU A 70 -7.36 25.57 -6.11
CA GLU A 70 -8.41 24.95 -6.89
C GLU A 70 -7.90 23.75 -7.71
N ILE A 71 -6.72 23.86 -8.31
CA ILE A 71 -6.10 22.77 -9.06
C ILE A 71 -5.71 21.62 -8.12
N ILE A 72 -5.08 21.92 -7.01
CA ILE A 72 -4.72 20.92 -6.00
C ILE A 72 -5.96 20.22 -5.45
N LYS A 73 -7.03 20.98 -5.16
CA LYS A 73 -8.31 20.41 -4.73
C LYS A 73 -8.89 19.43 -5.74
N LYS A 74 -8.84 19.80 -7.03
CA LYS A 74 -9.31 18.92 -8.11
C LYS A 74 -8.48 17.64 -8.23
N LYS A 75 -7.16 17.73 -8.05
CA LYS A 75 -6.23 16.58 -8.19
C LYS A 75 -6.14 15.71 -6.94
N TYR A 76 -6.13 16.30 -5.76
CA TYR A 76 -5.78 15.64 -4.50
C TYR A 76 -6.78 15.89 -3.37
N GLY A 77 -7.95 16.47 -3.64
CA GLY A 77 -8.93 16.85 -2.62
C GLY A 77 -9.36 15.69 -1.74
N ASN A 78 -9.53 14.50 -2.32
CA ASN A 78 -9.87 13.29 -1.55
C ASN A 78 -8.77 12.91 -0.55
N LEU A 79 -7.49 13.04 -0.93
CA LEU A 79 -6.36 12.79 -0.05
C LEU A 79 -6.34 13.78 1.12
N PHE A 80 -6.56 15.05 0.83
CA PHE A 80 -6.61 16.11 1.83
C PHE A 80 -7.74 15.90 2.83
N GLN A 81 -8.95 15.59 2.35
CA GLN A 81 -10.09 15.26 3.20
C GLN A 81 -9.84 14.04 4.08
N MET A 82 -9.20 13.00 3.52
CA MET A 82 -8.86 11.80 4.28
C MET A 82 -7.85 12.13 5.39
N TYR A 83 -6.80 12.88 5.08
CA TYR A 83 -5.82 13.31 6.06
C TYR A 83 -6.45 14.17 7.18
N GLU A 84 -7.26 15.16 6.80
CA GLU A 84 -7.97 16.01 7.75
C GLU A 84 -8.87 15.21 8.71
N LYS A 85 -9.59 14.21 8.19
CA LYS A 85 -10.42 13.31 9.02
C LYS A 85 -9.62 12.46 10.00
N ILE A 86 -8.38 12.07 9.65
CA ILE A 86 -7.54 11.21 10.49
C ILE A 86 -6.75 12.02 11.50
N VAL A 87 -6.23 13.19 11.10
CA VAL A 87 -5.24 13.95 11.87
C VAL A 87 -5.83 15.22 12.49
N ASP A 88 -7.05 15.61 12.07
CA ASP A 88 -7.72 16.85 12.45
C ASP A 88 -6.89 18.11 12.15
N GLN A 89 -6.20 18.11 11.00
CA GLN A 89 -5.41 19.23 10.49
C GLN A 89 -5.74 19.51 9.03
N ASN A 90 -5.95 20.79 8.69
CA ASN A 90 -6.21 21.21 7.32
C ASN A 90 -4.92 21.23 6.48
N PRO A 91 -4.76 20.35 5.48
CA PRO A 91 -3.54 20.28 4.67
C PRO A 91 -3.29 21.51 3.78
N TYR A 92 -4.27 22.37 3.59
CA TYR A 92 -4.10 23.64 2.87
C TYR A 92 -3.44 24.74 3.72
N GLU A 93 -3.41 24.56 5.02
CA GLU A 93 -2.86 25.52 6.00
C GLU A 93 -1.57 24.99 6.63
N THR A 94 -1.56 23.70 6.99
CA THR A 94 -0.43 23.03 7.61
C THR A 94 0.04 21.87 6.73
N PRO A 95 1.32 21.79 6.38
CA PRO A 95 1.83 20.69 5.57
C PRO A 95 1.54 19.33 6.21
N MET A 96 1.12 18.35 5.39
CA MET A 96 0.91 16.98 5.86
C MET A 96 2.21 16.38 6.38
N MET A 97 2.13 15.72 7.51
CA MET A 97 3.22 14.94 8.06
C MET A 97 3.13 13.50 7.54
N ILE A 98 4.26 12.99 7.05
CA ILE A 98 4.39 11.61 6.59
C ILE A 98 5.61 10.94 7.21
N TYR A 99 5.55 9.63 7.36
CA TYR A 99 6.66 8.79 7.77
C TYR A 99 6.68 7.51 6.93
N PRO A 100 7.85 7.04 6.48
CA PRO A 100 7.93 5.78 5.74
C PRO A 100 7.61 4.60 6.65
N ALA A 101 6.72 3.74 6.17
CA ALA A 101 6.35 2.50 6.84
C ALA A 101 6.61 1.30 5.94
N VAL A 102 6.84 0.15 6.54
CA VAL A 102 6.88 -1.13 5.82
C VAL A 102 5.50 -1.36 5.23
N HIS A 103 5.45 -1.58 3.92
CA HIS A 103 4.19 -1.75 3.19
C HIS A 103 4.05 -3.14 2.57
N TYR A 104 5.14 -3.70 2.03
CA TYR A 104 5.12 -4.95 1.30
C TYR A 104 6.48 -5.64 1.39
N THR A 105 6.46 -6.95 1.66
CA THR A 105 7.67 -7.78 1.69
C THR A 105 7.89 -8.44 0.32
N MET A 106 9.04 -8.17 -0.30
CA MET A 106 9.45 -8.88 -1.51
C MET A 106 10.02 -10.25 -1.13
N GLY A 107 9.73 -11.25 -1.95
CA GLY A 107 10.07 -12.65 -1.67
C GLY A 107 8.95 -13.34 -0.93
N GLY A 108 9.18 -14.57 -0.51
CA GLY A 108 8.18 -15.39 0.16
C GLY A 108 8.32 -16.87 -0.20
N ILE A 109 7.25 -17.62 -0.03
CA ILE A 109 7.20 -19.06 -0.30
C ILE A 109 7.30 -19.29 -1.82
N TRP A 110 8.20 -20.15 -2.24
CA TRP A 110 8.27 -20.57 -3.64
C TRP A 110 6.99 -21.30 -4.05
N VAL A 111 6.48 -20.96 -5.23
CA VAL A 111 5.33 -21.63 -5.85
C VAL A 111 5.60 -21.84 -7.35
N ASP A 112 4.95 -22.85 -7.91
CA ASP A 112 4.90 -23.05 -9.36
C ASP A 112 3.83 -22.13 -10.01
N TYR A 113 3.63 -22.28 -11.32
CA TYR A 113 2.61 -21.50 -12.05
C TYR A 113 1.17 -21.79 -11.61
N ASN A 114 0.96 -22.89 -10.89
CA ASN A 114 -0.32 -23.26 -10.32
C ASN A 114 -0.46 -22.81 -8.87
N LEU A 115 0.47 -22.01 -8.36
CA LEU A 115 0.53 -21.50 -6.97
C LEU A 115 0.76 -22.59 -5.92
N MET A 116 1.13 -23.81 -6.34
CA MET A 116 1.47 -24.89 -5.43
C MET A 116 2.92 -24.75 -4.97
N THR A 117 3.15 -24.97 -3.67
CA THR A 117 4.48 -24.98 -3.07
C THR A 117 5.22 -26.30 -3.38
N THR A 118 6.40 -26.47 -2.84
CA THR A 118 7.11 -27.76 -2.89
C THR A 118 6.42 -28.86 -2.08
N VAL A 119 5.42 -28.51 -1.27
CA VAL A 119 4.61 -29.46 -0.51
C VAL A 119 3.31 -29.69 -1.29
N PRO A 120 3.02 -30.91 -1.76
CA PRO A 120 1.79 -31.21 -2.49
C PRO A 120 0.54 -30.84 -1.68
N GLY A 121 -0.40 -30.14 -2.30
CA GLY A 121 -1.64 -29.68 -1.67
C GLY A 121 -1.50 -28.40 -0.86
N LEU A 122 -0.31 -27.83 -0.69
CA LEU A 122 -0.09 -26.55 -0.04
C LEU A 122 0.11 -25.46 -1.10
N TYR A 123 -0.73 -24.45 -1.07
CA TYR A 123 -0.72 -23.31 -1.98
C TYR A 123 -0.40 -22.02 -1.25
N ALA A 124 0.28 -21.08 -1.90
CA ALA A 124 0.53 -19.75 -1.38
C ALA A 124 0.18 -18.71 -2.43
N ILE A 125 -0.62 -17.71 -2.04
CA ILE A 125 -1.12 -16.65 -2.91
C ILE A 125 -0.74 -15.26 -2.40
N GLY A 126 -0.78 -14.26 -3.29
CA GLY A 126 -0.53 -12.87 -2.95
C GLY A 126 0.86 -12.66 -2.36
N GLU A 127 0.95 -11.81 -1.34
CA GLU A 127 2.23 -11.44 -0.70
C GLU A 127 2.96 -12.61 -0.01
N ALA A 128 2.24 -13.70 0.31
CA ALA A 128 2.85 -14.87 0.94
C ALA A 128 3.77 -15.64 0.00
N ASN A 129 3.52 -15.61 -1.31
CA ASN A 129 4.40 -16.24 -2.29
C ASN A 129 5.53 -15.30 -2.73
N PHE A 130 6.58 -15.86 -3.35
CA PHE A 130 7.75 -15.10 -3.79
C PHE A 130 7.44 -14.12 -4.93
N SER A 131 6.37 -14.34 -5.67
CA SER A 131 5.87 -13.59 -6.82
C SER A 131 6.91 -13.21 -7.89
N ASP A 132 6.47 -12.68 -9.01
CA ASP A 132 7.35 -12.26 -10.12
C ASP A 132 7.91 -10.84 -9.95
N HIS A 133 7.82 -10.28 -8.76
CA HIS A 133 8.24 -8.89 -8.52
C HIS A 133 9.74 -8.69 -8.43
N GLY A 134 10.50 -9.73 -8.19
CA GLY A 134 11.94 -9.62 -7.95
C GLY A 134 12.25 -8.76 -6.72
N ALA A 135 13.34 -8.01 -6.78
CA ALA A 135 13.79 -7.18 -5.67
C ALA A 135 13.04 -5.84 -5.54
N ASN A 136 12.30 -5.43 -6.56
CA ASN A 136 11.62 -4.12 -6.56
C ASN A 136 10.29 -4.17 -7.31
N ARG A 137 9.22 -4.12 -6.56
CA ARG A 137 7.85 -4.22 -7.07
C ARG A 137 7.37 -2.92 -7.69
N LEU A 138 6.69 -3.01 -8.82
CA LEU A 138 5.99 -1.87 -9.44
C LEU A 138 4.79 -1.42 -8.58
N GLY A 139 4.47 -0.14 -8.67
CA GLY A 139 3.31 0.42 -7.98
C GLY A 139 2.01 -0.28 -8.39
N ALA A 140 1.14 -0.55 -7.42
CA ALA A 140 -0.16 -1.23 -7.55
C ALA A 140 -0.12 -2.70 -7.99
N SER A 141 1.02 -3.25 -8.42
CA SER A 141 1.11 -4.64 -8.91
C SER A 141 0.85 -5.71 -7.84
N ALA A 142 1.08 -5.41 -6.55
CA ALA A 142 0.83 -6.37 -5.47
C ALA A 142 -0.65 -6.76 -5.36
N LEU A 143 -1.55 -5.78 -5.37
CA LEU A 143 -2.99 -6.04 -5.32
C LEU A 143 -3.47 -6.74 -6.59
N MET A 144 -2.95 -6.34 -7.76
CA MET A 144 -3.28 -7.03 -9.02
C MET A 144 -2.86 -8.48 -9.01
N GLN A 145 -1.66 -8.78 -8.53
CA GLN A 145 -1.20 -10.17 -8.39
C GLN A 145 -2.10 -10.97 -7.44
N GLY A 146 -2.35 -10.47 -6.24
CA GLY A 146 -3.21 -11.16 -5.28
C GLY A 146 -4.61 -11.42 -5.79
N LEU A 147 -5.19 -10.50 -6.56
CA LEU A 147 -6.47 -10.69 -7.22
C LEU A 147 -6.38 -11.72 -8.36
N ALA A 148 -5.32 -11.67 -9.18
CA ALA A 148 -5.10 -12.63 -10.26
C ALA A 148 -4.92 -14.05 -9.72
N ASP A 149 -4.10 -14.22 -8.70
CA ASP A 149 -3.88 -15.49 -8.01
C ASP A 149 -5.20 -16.07 -7.48
N GLY A 150 -5.98 -15.25 -6.77
CA GLY A 150 -7.21 -15.69 -6.13
C GLY A 150 -8.38 -15.93 -7.08
N TYR A 151 -8.55 -15.11 -8.12
CA TYR A 151 -9.70 -15.20 -9.03
C TYR A 151 -9.43 -16.05 -10.27
N PHE A 152 -8.22 -16.02 -10.82
CA PHE A 152 -7.94 -16.62 -12.11
C PHE A 152 -7.12 -17.90 -12.05
N VAL A 153 -6.32 -18.09 -11.01
CA VAL A 153 -5.44 -19.28 -10.91
C VAL A 153 -5.97 -20.27 -9.88
N LEU A 154 -6.14 -19.84 -8.64
CA LEU A 154 -6.44 -20.73 -7.52
C LEU A 154 -7.69 -21.61 -7.70
N PRO A 155 -8.84 -21.16 -8.26
CA PRO A 155 -10.00 -22.02 -8.44
C PRO A 155 -9.73 -23.22 -9.37
N TYR A 156 -8.95 -23.01 -10.40
CA TYR A 156 -8.58 -24.09 -11.34
C TYR A 156 -7.61 -25.06 -10.72
N THR A 157 -6.58 -24.58 -10.03
CA THR A 157 -5.59 -25.45 -9.37
C THR A 157 -6.18 -26.29 -8.26
N ILE A 158 -7.08 -25.73 -7.45
CA ILE A 158 -7.80 -26.50 -6.43
C ILE A 158 -8.67 -27.56 -7.08
N GLY A 159 -9.43 -27.20 -8.11
CA GLY A 159 -10.26 -28.12 -8.87
C GLY A 159 -9.45 -29.28 -9.45
N ASP A 160 -8.32 -28.97 -10.08
CA ASP A 160 -7.42 -29.97 -10.67
C ASP A 160 -6.78 -30.88 -9.61
N TYR A 161 -6.38 -30.32 -8.48
CA TYR A 161 -5.81 -31.08 -7.36
C TYR A 161 -6.84 -32.02 -6.76
N LEU A 162 -8.03 -31.53 -6.46
CA LEU A 162 -9.12 -32.32 -5.87
C LEU A 162 -9.57 -33.46 -6.79
N SER A 163 -9.56 -33.23 -8.11
CA SER A 163 -9.96 -34.25 -9.08
C SER A 163 -8.97 -35.41 -9.24
N LYS A 164 -7.67 -35.14 -8.98
CA LYS A 164 -6.59 -36.10 -9.24
C LYS A 164 -6.02 -36.74 -7.97
N GLU A 165 -5.95 -35.99 -6.89
CA GLU A 165 -5.15 -36.34 -5.70
C GLU A 165 -6.01 -36.72 -4.49
N ILE A 166 -7.26 -36.28 -4.41
CA ILE A 166 -8.13 -36.61 -3.29
C ILE A 166 -8.97 -37.84 -3.62
N SER A 167 -8.62 -38.94 -2.98
CA SER A 167 -9.50 -40.13 -2.89
C SER A 167 -10.74 -39.74 -2.06
N THR A 168 -11.92 -39.83 -2.69
CA THR A 168 -13.21 -39.53 -2.06
C THR A 168 -13.70 -40.61 -1.09
N GLY A 169 -12.80 -41.25 -0.35
CA GLY A 169 -13.17 -42.11 0.77
C GLY A 169 -13.81 -41.27 1.90
N PRO A 170 -14.71 -41.85 2.71
CA PRO A 170 -15.25 -41.12 3.86
C PRO A 170 -14.09 -40.69 4.79
N ILE A 171 -14.02 -39.38 5.08
CA ILE A 171 -13.11 -38.84 6.07
C ILE A 171 -13.59 -39.36 7.43
N SER A 172 -12.77 -40.14 8.13
CA SER A 172 -13.08 -40.55 9.49
C SER A 172 -13.00 -39.32 10.41
N ASN A 173 -14.12 -38.95 10.99
CA ASN A 173 -14.19 -37.87 11.97
C ASN A 173 -13.57 -38.24 13.34
N ASP A 174 -13.08 -39.47 13.44
CA ASP A 174 -12.58 -40.06 14.70
C ASP A 174 -11.05 -39.99 14.84
N THR A 175 -10.33 -39.35 13.89
CA THR A 175 -8.89 -39.17 14.02
C THR A 175 -8.58 -38.09 15.05
N GLU A 176 -7.56 -38.32 15.88
CA GLU A 176 -7.12 -37.31 16.86
C GLU A 176 -6.77 -35.97 16.23
N GLU A 177 -6.19 -35.98 15.01
CA GLU A 177 -5.87 -34.79 14.27
C GLU A 177 -7.10 -33.98 13.88
N PHE A 178 -8.17 -34.65 13.42
CA PHE A 178 -9.43 -34.01 13.08
C PHE A 178 -10.06 -33.36 14.33
N ILE A 179 -10.14 -34.09 15.43
CA ILE A 179 -10.68 -33.59 16.70
C ILE A 179 -9.89 -32.40 17.20
N LYS A 180 -8.55 -32.44 17.16
CA LYS A 180 -7.69 -31.32 17.54
C LYS A 180 -7.88 -30.09 16.64
N ALA A 181 -7.97 -30.27 15.33
CA ALA A 181 -8.18 -29.19 14.37
C ALA A 181 -9.54 -28.48 14.59
N VAL A 182 -10.60 -29.26 14.77
CA VAL A 182 -11.94 -28.71 15.03
C VAL A 182 -11.98 -27.99 16.38
N SER A 183 -11.42 -28.58 17.44
CA SER A 183 -11.36 -27.97 18.78
C SER A 183 -10.56 -26.66 18.76
N TYR A 184 -9.45 -26.60 18.04
CA TYR A 184 -8.63 -25.39 17.91
C TYR A 184 -9.38 -24.27 17.15
N THR A 185 -10.11 -24.61 16.10
CA THR A 185 -10.91 -23.66 15.32
C THR A 185 -12.05 -23.07 16.16
N HIS A 186 -12.73 -23.89 16.95
CA HIS A 186 -13.79 -23.44 17.84
C HIS A 186 -13.29 -22.57 18.99
N LEU A 187 -12.15 -22.91 19.59
CA LEU A 187 -11.55 -22.09 20.65
C LEU A 187 -11.18 -20.69 20.16
N ARG A 188 -10.62 -20.55 18.96
CA ARG A 188 -10.29 -19.24 18.39
C ARG A 188 -11.51 -18.43 17.94
N ALA A 189 -12.58 -19.07 17.47
CA ALA A 189 -13.81 -18.38 17.11
C ALA A 189 -14.45 -17.66 18.31
N HIS A 190 -14.32 -18.22 19.51
CA HIS A 190 -14.80 -17.59 20.74
C HIS A 190 -13.89 -16.47 21.30
N GLU A 191 -12.63 -16.41 20.91
CA GLU A 191 -11.72 -15.32 21.31
C GLU A 191 -11.92 -14.04 20.49
N THR A 192 -12.43 -14.13 19.26
CA THR A 192 -12.68 -12.96 18.38
C THR A 192 -13.96 -12.21 18.70
N ASP A 193 -14.88 -12.78 19.48
CA ASP A 193 -16.13 -12.12 19.90
C ASP A 193 -15.95 -11.20 21.14
N ARG A 194 -14.73 -10.92 21.57
CA ARG A 194 -14.41 -10.07 22.75
C ARG A 194 -13.73 -8.74 22.44
N TYR A 195 -13.72 -8.29 21.17
CA TYR A 195 -13.20 -6.96 20.83
C TYR A 195 -14.14 -6.20 19.93
#